data_a390704b38b8e0ad4362def5362be017
#
_entry.id   a390704b38b8e0ad4362def5362be017
#
_cell.length_a   1.000
_cell.length_b   1.000
_cell.length_c   1.000
_cell.angle_alpha   90.00
_cell.angle_beta   90.00
_cell.angle_gamma   90.00
#
_symmetry.space_group_name_H-M   'P 1'
#
loop_
_entity.id
_entity.type
_entity.pdbx_description
1 polymer ?
#
loop_
_entity_poly.entity_id
_entity_poly.type
_entity_poly.pdbx_seq_one_letter_code
_entity_poly.pdbx_strand_id
1 'polypeptide(L)'
;MKGKLIVVYGDIVADRFIYGTPKRISREAPVLILKQYRDDILLGGAGNAIHNIFSLGGVPVPVSVIGDDAAGQALVARLGEQGIDCSAILRAPRYATPTKVRILGGMPHASRQQIVRYDIEDTFAMNDQELQQFAAVLRDQIAVAHAALVSDYGYGVARPQLVSTLTQFAHGKPVTLDSRYNLLDYPGVTAATPNEEEAAAAAGTSLWNGEEAKIAEVALTLQQSLDCEAVLVTRGSRGMALLERDRPEPLLIPVHGTDQVADVTGAGDTVIATFTLALAAGGSFAEASKLANYAGGIVVMKMGTATVSNEELAHAIERDEALNG
;
A
#
# COMPACT_ATOMS: atom_id res chain seq x y z
N MET A 1 -7.58 14.14 9.98
CA MET A 1 -6.41 13.31 9.64
C MET A 1 -5.13 13.79 10.33
N LYS A 2 -4.87 15.09 10.44
CA LYS A 2 -3.62 15.64 11.02
C LYS A 2 -3.35 15.15 12.45
N GLY A 3 -2.10 14.69 12.69
CA GLY A 3 -1.63 14.24 14.01
C GLY A 3 -2.17 12.88 14.48
N LYS A 4 -2.94 12.17 13.64
CA LYS A 4 -3.40 10.83 13.99
C LYS A 4 -2.26 9.83 13.91
N LEU A 5 -2.08 9.04 14.97
CA LEU A 5 -1.04 8.03 15.12
C LEU A 5 -1.53 6.72 14.50
N ILE A 6 -0.81 6.20 13.51
CA ILE A 6 -1.18 4.99 12.77
C ILE A 6 -0.05 3.97 12.86
N VAL A 7 -0.30 2.81 13.45
CA VAL A 7 0.62 1.67 13.35
C VAL A 7 0.60 1.16 11.93
N VAL A 8 1.77 1.08 11.28
CA VAL A 8 1.90 0.44 9.95
C VAL A 8 2.75 -0.80 10.11
N TYR A 9 2.09 -1.94 10.00
CA TYR A 9 2.71 -3.24 10.15
C TYR A 9 2.72 -4.01 8.82
N GLY A 10 3.86 -4.50 8.38
CA GLY A 10 3.95 -5.31 7.17
C GLY A 10 5.27 -5.22 6.42
N ASP A 11 5.24 -5.61 5.15
CA ASP A 11 6.39 -5.77 4.29
C ASP A 11 6.84 -4.44 3.67
N ILE A 12 7.99 -3.90 4.09
CA ILE A 12 8.63 -2.77 3.42
C ILE A 12 9.38 -3.29 2.20
N VAL A 13 9.14 -2.68 1.04
CA VAL A 13 9.72 -3.04 -0.25
C VAL A 13 10.55 -1.88 -0.79
N ALA A 14 11.69 -2.16 -1.40
CA ALA A 14 12.47 -1.17 -2.13
C ALA A 14 12.03 -1.15 -3.61
N ASP A 15 11.53 -0.02 -4.10
CA ASP A 15 11.33 0.22 -5.51
C ASP A 15 12.56 0.94 -6.07
N ARG A 16 13.45 0.21 -6.76
CA ARG A 16 14.71 0.74 -7.31
C ARG A 16 14.56 1.02 -8.79
N PHE A 17 14.85 2.26 -9.17
CA PHE A 17 14.78 2.74 -10.54
C PHE A 17 16.17 3.09 -11.03
N ILE A 18 16.70 2.31 -11.98
CA ILE A 18 17.99 2.54 -12.62
C ILE A 18 17.75 3.18 -13.99
N TYR A 19 18.23 4.40 -14.17
CA TYR A 19 18.06 5.16 -15.40
C TYR A 19 19.32 5.10 -16.25
N GLY A 20 19.17 4.70 -17.52
CA GLY A 20 20.29 4.60 -18.45
C GLY A 20 20.00 5.20 -19.82
N THR A 21 21.01 5.83 -20.42
CA THR A 21 20.98 6.27 -21.81
C THR A 21 21.41 5.12 -22.72
N PRO A 22 20.61 4.75 -23.75
CA PRO A 22 20.99 3.75 -24.73
C PRO A 22 22.27 4.13 -25.47
N LYS A 23 23.24 3.23 -25.51
CA LYS A 23 24.52 3.45 -26.24
C LYS A 23 24.60 2.67 -27.56
N ARG A 24 24.47 1.36 -27.47
CA ARG A 24 24.61 0.43 -28.60
C ARG A 24 24.07 -0.94 -28.22
N ILE A 25 23.89 -1.81 -29.19
CA ILE A 25 23.68 -3.24 -28.96
C ILE A 25 25.02 -3.88 -28.57
N SER A 26 25.00 -4.82 -27.64
CA SER A 26 26.18 -5.58 -27.23
C SER A 26 26.74 -6.42 -28.41
N ARG A 27 28.03 -6.69 -28.38
CA ARG A 27 28.66 -7.66 -29.28
C ARG A 27 28.62 -9.08 -28.75
N GLU A 28 28.32 -9.25 -27.46
CA GLU A 28 28.30 -10.55 -26.76
C GLU A 28 26.91 -11.21 -26.85
N ALA A 29 25.85 -10.39 -26.93
CA ALA A 29 24.47 -10.86 -27.02
C ALA A 29 23.58 -9.76 -27.62
N PRO A 30 22.39 -10.06 -28.19
CA PRO A 30 21.49 -9.07 -28.78
C PRO A 30 20.75 -8.26 -27.68
N VAL A 31 21.51 -7.63 -26.77
CA VAL A 31 20.99 -6.83 -25.67
C VAL A 31 21.45 -5.39 -25.76
N LEU A 32 20.63 -4.47 -25.30
CA LEU A 32 20.92 -3.05 -25.26
C LEU A 32 21.92 -2.73 -24.14
N ILE A 33 23.00 -2.02 -24.45
CA ILE A 33 23.92 -1.46 -23.45
C ILE A 33 23.43 -0.06 -23.07
N LEU A 34 23.16 0.10 -21.77
CA LEU A 34 22.79 1.37 -21.16
C LEU A 34 23.98 1.99 -20.43
N LYS A 35 24.15 3.30 -20.55
CA LYS A 35 25.04 4.07 -19.67
C LYS A 35 24.17 4.62 -18.54
N GLN A 36 24.32 4.08 -17.32
CA GLN A 36 23.64 4.57 -16.14
C GLN A 36 24.01 6.03 -15.84
N TYR A 37 23.00 6.84 -15.46
CA TYR A 37 23.19 8.22 -15.05
C TYR A 37 22.44 8.58 -13.77
N ARG A 38 21.47 7.74 -13.32
CA ARG A 38 20.71 7.94 -12.09
C ARG A 38 20.28 6.58 -11.51
N ASP A 39 20.21 6.51 -10.20
CA ASP A 39 19.77 5.34 -9.44
C ASP A 39 18.98 5.83 -8.22
N ASP A 40 17.69 5.52 -8.18
CA ASP A 40 16.79 5.94 -7.11
C ASP A 40 16.24 4.71 -6.40
N ILE A 41 16.23 4.75 -5.07
CA ILE A 41 15.51 3.78 -4.25
C ILE A 41 14.35 4.51 -3.58
N LEU A 42 13.12 4.08 -3.86
CA LEU A 42 11.89 4.63 -3.31
C LEU A 42 11.23 3.63 -2.34
N LEU A 43 10.38 4.16 -1.48
CA LEU A 43 9.57 3.38 -0.55
C LEU A 43 8.42 2.70 -1.30
N GLY A 44 8.30 1.38 -1.17
CA GLY A 44 7.21 0.56 -1.71
C GLY A 44 6.57 -0.29 -0.61
N GLY A 45 5.41 -0.88 -0.88
CA GLY A 45 4.65 -1.66 0.08
C GLY A 45 4.31 -0.88 1.34
N ALA A 46 4.49 -1.47 2.52
CA ALA A 46 4.29 -0.79 3.80
C ALA A 46 5.07 0.54 3.88
N GLY A 47 6.26 0.62 3.26
CA GLY A 47 7.06 1.86 3.19
C GLY A 47 6.34 2.99 2.46
N ASN A 48 5.65 2.69 1.36
CA ASN A 48 4.85 3.67 0.62
C ASN A 48 3.59 4.08 1.40
N ALA A 49 2.93 3.15 2.09
CA ALA A 49 1.81 3.46 2.98
C ALA A 49 2.25 4.39 4.13
N ILE A 50 3.41 4.12 4.76
CA ILE A 50 4.04 4.99 5.78
C ILE A 50 4.22 6.41 5.23
N HIS A 51 4.81 6.52 4.03
CA HIS A 51 5.09 7.81 3.40
C HIS A 51 3.81 8.60 3.07
N ASN A 52 2.75 7.91 2.61
CA ASN A 52 1.45 8.53 2.34
C ASN A 52 0.77 9.02 3.62
N ILE A 53 0.77 8.23 4.70
CA ILE A 53 0.25 8.66 6.01
C ILE A 53 0.95 9.93 6.48
N PHE A 54 2.28 9.97 6.38
CA PHE A 54 3.08 11.15 6.75
C PHE A 54 2.73 12.36 5.88
N SER A 55 2.69 12.20 4.57
CA SER A 55 2.37 13.28 3.61
C SER A 55 0.97 13.86 3.81
N LEU A 56 0.02 13.03 4.25
CA LEU A 56 -1.34 13.44 4.62
C LEU A 56 -1.44 14.04 6.03
N GLY A 57 -0.29 14.26 6.71
CA GLY A 57 -0.22 14.88 8.03
C GLY A 57 -0.54 13.94 9.20
N GLY A 58 -0.63 12.63 8.98
CA GLY A 58 -0.66 11.61 10.02
C GLY A 58 0.73 11.38 10.62
N VAL A 59 0.80 10.60 11.68
CA VAL A 59 2.04 10.18 12.33
C VAL A 59 2.15 8.66 12.21
N PRO A 60 2.89 8.14 11.23
CA PRO A 60 3.08 6.70 11.08
C PRO A 60 4.02 6.15 12.16
N VAL A 61 3.71 4.94 12.63
CA VAL A 61 4.55 4.13 13.51
C VAL A 61 4.91 2.85 12.77
N PRO A 62 6.05 2.81 12.06
CA PRO A 62 6.49 1.65 11.31
C PRO A 62 6.82 0.47 12.23
N VAL A 63 6.23 -0.69 11.99
CA VAL A 63 6.60 -1.97 12.61
C VAL A 63 6.86 -2.96 11.49
N SER A 64 8.13 -3.30 11.22
CA SER A 64 8.52 -4.06 10.04
C SER A 64 9.88 -4.75 10.21
N VAL A 65 10.32 -5.43 9.16
CA VAL A 65 11.65 -6.02 9.04
C VAL A 65 12.30 -5.59 7.73
N ILE A 66 13.58 -5.29 7.80
CA ILE A 66 14.45 -5.08 6.63
C ILE A 66 15.70 -5.93 6.75
N GLY A 67 16.39 -6.17 5.63
CA GLY A 67 17.72 -6.73 5.61
C GLY A 67 18.79 -5.75 6.13
N ASP A 68 19.94 -6.28 6.53
CA ASP A 68 21.14 -5.46 6.78
C ASP A 68 21.91 -5.26 5.47
N ASP A 69 21.22 -4.73 4.46
CA ASP A 69 21.69 -4.52 3.10
C ASP A 69 21.52 -3.04 2.66
N ALA A 70 22.09 -2.72 1.51
CA ALA A 70 22.06 -1.34 0.99
C ALA A 70 20.62 -0.83 0.73
N ALA A 71 19.71 -1.70 0.33
CA ALA A 71 18.31 -1.33 0.10
C ALA A 71 17.61 -0.99 1.42
N GLY A 72 17.70 -1.87 2.43
CA GLY A 72 17.13 -1.63 3.75
C GLY A 72 17.67 -0.38 4.41
N GLN A 73 19.00 -0.17 4.35
CA GLN A 73 19.64 1.03 4.88
C GLN A 73 19.14 2.31 4.20
N ALA A 74 19.00 2.30 2.86
CA ALA A 74 18.48 3.44 2.11
C ALA A 74 17.03 3.78 2.47
N LEU A 75 16.17 2.77 2.66
CA LEU A 75 14.77 2.97 3.04
C LEU A 75 14.64 3.58 4.45
N VAL A 76 15.38 3.06 5.42
CA VAL A 76 15.37 3.61 6.80
C VAL A 76 15.94 5.01 6.84
N ALA A 77 17.03 5.28 6.09
CA ALA A 77 17.58 6.64 5.99
C ALA A 77 16.54 7.61 5.43
N ARG A 78 15.82 7.22 4.39
CA ARG A 78 14.78 8.05 3.76
C ARG A 78 13.60 8.35 4.70
N LEU A 79 13.17 7.38 5.51
CA LEU A 79 12.15 7.60 6.54
C LEU A 79 12.68 8.52 7.64
N GLY A 80 13.92 8.32 8.09
CA GLY A 80 14.56 9.14 9.11
C GLY A 80 14.77 10.60 8.68
N GLU A 81 15.09 10.87 7.40
CA GLU A 81 15.17 12.22 6.82
C GLU A 81 13.86 13.00 6.94
N GLN A 82 12.71 12.29 6.97
CA GLN A 82 11.39 12.87 7.18
C GLN A 82 11.02 12.99 8.66
N GLY A 83 11.89 12.56 9.58
CA GLY A 83 11.62 12.56 11.01
C GLY A 83 10.72 11.43 11.49
N ILE A 84 10.54 10.37 10.68
CA ILE A 84 9.75 9.19 11.05
C ILE A 84 10.62 8.29 11.93
N ASP A 85 10.09 7.92 13.11
CA ASP A 85 10.76 7.00 14.02
C ASP A 85 10.76 5.56 13.46
N CYS A 86 11.95 5.03 13.23
CA CYS A 86 12.18 3.69 12.69
C CYS A 86 12.64 2.69 13.78
N SER A 87 12.49 3.01 15.06
CA SER A 87 13.00 2.19 16.17
C SER A 87 12.37 0.80 16.26
N ALA A 88 11.14 0.63 15.72
CA ALA A 88 10.45 -0.65 15.66
C ALA A 88 10.61 -1.38 14.31
N ILE A 89 11.55 -0.95 13.46
CA ILE A 89 11.97 -1.68 12.26
C ILE A 89 13.16 -2.57 12.62
N LEU A 90 12.95 -3.88 12.61
CA LEU A 90 14.01 -4.87 12.86
C LEU A 90 14.96 -4.95 11.66
N ARG A 91 16.28 -4.90 11.93
CA ARG A 91 17.30 -5.24 10.93
C ARG A 91 17.71 -6.69 11.09
N ALA A 92 17.48 -7.49 10.07
CA ALA A 92 17.75 -8.93 10.09
C ALA A 92 18.84 -9.30 9.05
N PRO A 93 20.09 -9.60 9.45
CA PRO A 93 21.18 -9.95 8.52
C PRO A 93 20.91 -11.20 7.67
N ARG A 94 19.98 -12.07 8.11
CA ARG A 94 19.57 -13.28 7.40
C ARG A 94 18.44 -13.07 6.38
N TYR A 95 18.02 -11.82 6.17
CA TYR A 95 16.93 -11.47 5.28
C TYR A 95 17.42 -10.46 4.26
N ALA A 96 17.06 -10.65 2.99
CA ALA A 96 17.29 -9.66 1.96
C ALA A 96 16.09 -8.76 1.83
N THR A 97 16.28 -7.44 1.90
CA THR A 97 15.19 -6.48 1.71
C THR A 97 14.55 -6.67 0.33
N PRO A 98 13.25 -7.00 0.23
CA PRO A 98 12.58 -7.20 -1.05
C PRO A 98 12.77 -5.95 -1.92
N THR A 99 13.33 -6.15 -3.11
CA THR A 99 13.70 -5.03 -3.99
C THR A 99 13.20 -5.29 -5.41
N LYS A 100 12.35 -4.40 -5.92
CA LYS A 100 11.85 -4.43 -7.30
C LYS A 100 12.68 -3.48 -8.14
N VAL A 101 13.63 -4.03 -8.90
CA VAL A 101 14.57 -3.25 -9.73
C VAL A 101 13.99 -3.05 -11.12
N ARG A 102 13.76 -1.79 -11.49
CA ARG A 102 13.29 -1.39 -12.82
C ARG A 102 14.41 -0.65 -13.56
N ILE A 103 14.83 -1.18 -14.68
CA ILE A 103 15.83 -0.54 -15.56
C ILE A 103 15.10 0.22 -16.64
N LEU A 104 15.29 1.53 -16.67
CA LEU A 104 14.65 2.46 -17.59
C LEU A 104 15.66 2.97 -18.61
N GLY A 105 15.34 2.80 -19.89
CA GLY A 105 16.13 3.30 -21.00
C GLY A 105 15.51 4.54 -21.62
N GLY A 106 16.32 5.56 -21.90
CA GLY A 106 15.86 6.79 -22.54
C GLY A 106 16.85 7.94 -22.36
N MET A 107 16.63 9.00 -23.11
CA MET A 107 17.38 10.25 -22.91
C MET A 107 16.84 10.99 -21.68
N PRO A 108 17.66 11.78 -20.96
CA PRO A 108 17.24 12.46 -19.73
C PRO A 108 15.98 13.33 -19.86
N HIS A 109 15.70 13.86 -21.03
CA HIS A 109 14.59 14.78 -21.32
C HIS A 109 13.52 14.18 -22.25
N ALA A 110 13.57 12.86 -22.53
CA ALA A 110 12.59 12.15 -23.33
C ALA A 110 11.80 11.15 -22.50
N SER A 111 10.70 10.62 -23.05
CA SER A 111 9.97 9.52 -22.44
C SER A 111 10.89 8.32 -22.26
N ARG A 112 10.84 7.72 -21.06
CA ARG A 112 11.66 6.57 -20.69
C ARG A 112 10.81 5.31 -20.80
N GLN A 113 11.40 4.24 -21.30
CA GLN A 113 10.75 2.94 -21.38
C GLN A 113 11.39 1.98 -20.38
N GLN A 114 10.59 1.19 -19.73
CA GLN A 114 11.09 0.10 -18.90
C GLN A 114 11.63 -1.00 -19.82
N ILE A 115 12.93 -1.25 -19.71
CA ILE A 115 13.64 -2.26 -20.54
C ILE A 115 13.51 -3.63 -19.90
N VAL A 116 13.70 -3.69 -18.56
CA VAL A 116 13.60 -4.93 -17.79
C VAL A 116 13.23 -4.61 -16.35
N ARG A 117 12.55 -5.53 -15.70
CA ARG A 117 12.39 -5.58 -14.26
C ARG A 117 12.95 -6.92 -13.78
N TYR A 118 13.69 -6.90 -12.68
CA TYR A 118 14.00 -8.09 -11.90
C TYR A 118 13.77 -7.81 -10.42
N ASP A 119 13.39 -8.85 -9.69
CA ASP A 119 13.03 -8.73 -8.30
C ASP A 119 14.04 -9.51 -7.46
N ILE A 120 14.50 -8.89 -6.37
CA ILE A 120 15.22 -9.55 -5.29
C ILE A 120 14.16 -9.86 -4.26
N GLU A 121 13.90 -11.14 -4.03
CA GLU A 121 12.86 -11.59 -3.13
C GLU A 121 13.43 -12.54 -2.09
N ASP A 122 12.95 -12.39 -0.88
CA ASP A 122 13.24 -13.28 0.24
C ASP A 122 12.01 -13.36 1.12
N THR A 123 11.88 -14.41 1.90
CA THR A 123 10.79 -14.58 2.86
C THR A 123 11.34 -14.58 4.27
N PHE A 124 10.92 -13.63 5.07
CA PHE A 124 11.35 -13.55 6.46
C PHE A 124 10.77 -14.68 7.30
N ALA A 125 11.61 -15.62 7.69
CA ALA A 125 11.26 -16.69 8.60
C ALA A 125 11.39 -16.19 10.06
N MET A 126 10.28 -15.66 10.59
CA MET A 126 10.21 -15.16 11.97
C MET A 126 10.29 -16.35 12.96
N ASN A 127 11.23 -16.30 13.90
CA ASN A 127 11.31 -17.29 14.98
C ASN A 127 10.38 -16.91 16.16
N ASP A 128 10.22 -17.84 17.13
CA ASP A 128 9.29 -17.65 18.25
C ASP A 128 9.64 -16.44 19.11
N GLN A 129 10.91 -16.15 19.32
CA GLN A 129 11.36 -15.00 20.10
C GLN A 129 11.02 -13.70 19.40
N GLU A 130 11.23 -13.61 18.09
CA GLU A 130 10.84 -12.45 17.28
C GLU A 130 9.33 -12.30 17.23
N LEU A 131 8.59 -13.39 17.09
CA LEU A 131 7.12 -13.37 17.13
C LEU A 131 6.61 -12.76 18.46
N GLN A 132 7.19 -13.17 19.59
CA GLN A 132 6.84 -12.61 20.89
C GLN A 132 7.21 -11.13 21.02
N GLN A 133 8.39 -10.73 20.52
CA GLN A 133 8.84 -9.34 20.53
C GLN A 133 7.93 -8.45 19.66
N PHE A 134 7.59 -8.89 18.44
CA PHE A 134 6.67 -8.16 17.58
C PHE A 134 5.27 -8.07 18.19
N ALA A 135 4.76 -9.15 18.80
CA ALA A 135 3.47 -9.13 19.49
C ALA A 135 3.45 -8.11 20.63
N ALA A 136 4.53 -8.01 21.41
CA ALA A 136 4.64 -7.01 22.47
C ALA A 136 4.66 -5.59 21.91
N VAL A 137 5.49 -5.32 20.88
CA VAL A 137 5.57 -4.02 20.22
C VAL A 137 4.21 -3.62 19.64
N LEU A 138 3.56 -4.50 18.89
CA LEU A 138 2.26 -4.20 18.27
C LEU A 138 1.19 -3.90 19.30
N ARG A 139 1.13 -4.70 20.39
CA ARG A 139 0.19 -4.45 21.51
C ARG A 139 0.43 -3.08 22.14
N ASP A 140 1.68 -2.73 22.43
CA ASP A 140 2.02 -1.48 23.10
C ASP A 140 1.78 -0.27 22.16
N GLN A 141 2.07 -0.41 20.87
CA GLN A 141 1.84 0.65 19.88
C GLN A 141 0.35 0.86 19.59
N ILE A 142 -0.44 -0.20 19.42
CA ILE A 142 -1.88 -0.05 19.16
C ILE A 142 -2.62 0.53 20.37
N ALA A 143 -2.13 0.32 21.58
CA ALA A 143 -2.74 0.89 22.79
C ALA A 143 -2.81 2.42 22.74
N VAL A 144 -1.80 3.08 22.15
CA VAL A 144 -1.70 4.55 22.04
C VAL A 144 -2.07 5.08 20.66
N ALA A 145 -2.06 4.26 19.62
CA ALA A 145 -2.42 4.65 18.27
C ALA A 145 -3.94 4.86 18.11
N HIS A 146 -4.33 5.46 16.96
CA HIS A 146 -5.73 5.71 16.60
C HIS A 146 -6.25 4.63 15.64
N ALA A 147 -5.36 3.97 14.90
CA ALA A 147 -5.67 2.86 14.00
C ALA A 147 -4.40 2.05 13.70
N ALA A 148 -4.58 0.88 13.07
CA ALA A 148 -3.49 0.12 12.46
C ALA A 148 -3.78 -0.14 10.98
N LEU A 149 -2.72 -0.19 10.19
CA LEU A 149 -2.69 -0.59 8.79
C LEU A 149 -1.77 -1.80 8.65
N VAL A 150 -2.28 -2.88 8.09
CA VAL A 150 -1.53 -4.08 7.75
C VAL A 150 -1.30 -4.10 6.24
N SER A 151 -0.04 -4.21 5.81
CA SER A 151 0.36 -4.26 4.40
C SER A 151 1.17 -5.54 4.14
N ASP A 152 0.52 -6.54 3.54
CA ASP A 152 1.06 -7.87 3.29
C ASP A 152 1.38 -8.08 1.81
N TYR A 153 2.67 -8.14 1.50
CA TYR A 153 3.20 -8.42 0.17
C TYR A 153 3.70 -9.87 0.02
N GLY A 154 3.47 -10.71 1.04
CA GLY A 154 3.86 -12.12 1.03
C GLY A 154 5.34 -12.37 1.36
N TYR A 155 6.06 -11.37 1.87
CA TYR A 155 7.47 -11.53 2.25
C TYR A 155 7.68 -11.98 3.70
N GLY A 156 6.59 -12.33 4.40
CA GLY A 156 6.62 -13.05 5.68
C GLY A 156 6.76 -12.16 6.91
N VAL A 157 6.73 -10.84 6.79
CA VAL A 157 6.66 -9.93 7.95
C VAL A 157 5.25 -9.92 8.52
N ALA A 158 4.22 -9.75 7.68
CA ALA A 158 2.84 -9.87 8.10
C ALA A 158 2.51 -11.34 8.45
N ARG A 159 2.09 -11.57 9.69
CA ARG A 159 1.77 -12.91 10.23
C ARG A 159 0.38 -12.91 10.84
N PRO A 160 -0.45 -13.94 10.58
CA PRO A 160 -1.82 -14.01 11.12
C PRO A 160 -1.88 -13.82 12.65
N GLN A 161 -0.95 -14.42 13.39
CA GLN A 161 -0.90 -14.33 14.86
C GLN A 161 -0.65 -12.89 15.34
N LEU A 162 0.16 -12.11 14.59
CA LEU A 162 0.47 -10.73 14.92
C LEU A 162 -0.65 -9.77 14.53
N VAL A 163 -1.34 -10.03 13.41
CA VAL A 163 -2.55 -9.29 13.05
C VAL A 163 -3.67 -9.57 14.05
N SER A 164 -3.83 -10.84 14.51
CA SER A 164 -4.74 -11.18 15.59
C SER A 164 -4.42 -10.42 16.89
N THR A 165 -3.13 -10.20 17.20
CA THR A 165 -2.75 -9.35 18.33
C THR A 165 -3.23 -7.90 18.11
N LEU A 166 -3.06 -7.33 16.92
CA LEU A 166 -3.56 -5.99 16.63
C LEU A 166 -5.08 -5.89 16.81
N THR A 167 -5.85 -6.81 16.22
CA THR A 167 -7.32 -6.80 16.30
C THR A 167 -7.81 -6.97 17.73
N GLN A 168 -7.18 -7.87 18.50
CA GLN A 168 -7.54 -8.12 19.90
C GLN A 168 -7.30 -6.89 20.80
N PHE A 169 -6.21 -6.16 20.60
CA PHE A 169 -5.84 -5.01 21.44
C PHE A 169 -6.23 -3.66 20.85
N ALA A 170 -6.88 -3.62 19.70
CA ALA A 170 -7.35 -2.39 19.06
C ALA A 170 -8.50 -1.72 19.86
N HIS A 171 -9.32 -2.47 20.58
CA HIS A 171 -10.43 -1.96 21.38
C HIS A 171 -11.35 -1.00 20.62
N GLY A 172 -11.82 -1.42 19.44
CA GLY A 172 -12.71 -0.64 18.56
C GLY A 172 -12.00 0.40 17.68
N LYS A 173 -10.66 0.48 17.71
CA LYS A 173 -9.90 1.27 16.75
C LYS A 173 -9.80 0.51 15.42
N PRO A 174 -9.85 1.21 14.26
CA PRO A 174 -9.77 0.54 12.97
C PRO A 174 -8.44 -0.21 12.78
N VAL A 175 -8.55 -1.46 12.31
CA VAL A 175 -7.43 -2.26 11.80
C VAL A 175 -7.75 -2.59 10.35
N THR A 176 -7.02 -1.99 9.41
CA THR A 176 -7.24 -2.17 7.98
C THR A 176 -6.19 -3.09 7.37
N LEU A 177 -6.56 -3.78 6.29
CA LEU A 177 -5.73 -4.78 5.63
C LEU A 177 -5.65 -4.54 4.13
N ASP A 178 -4.43 -4.51 3.61
CA ASP A 178 -4.10 -4.72 2.20
C ASP A 178 -3.21 -5.95 2.09
N SER A 179 -3.66 -7.00 1.41
CA SER A 179 -2.92 -8.25 1.27
C SER A 179 -2.98 -8.76 -0.15
N ARG A 180 -1.81 -8.97 -0.73
CA ARG A 180 -1.69 -9.37 -2.13
C ARG A 180 -2.02 -10.84 -2.39
N TYR A 181 -1.73 -11.73 -1.42
CA TYR A 181 -1.83 -13.17 -1.63
C TYR A 181 -2.61 -13.92 -0.54
N ASN A 182 -2.61 -13.38 0.69
CA ASN A 182 -3.06 -14.10 1.87
C ASN A 182 -4.27 -13.43 2.53
N LEU A 183 -5.10 -12.74 1.74
CA LEU A 183 -6.18 -11.89 2.25
C LEU A 183 -7.04 -12.57 3.32
N LEU A 184 -7.42 -13.83 3.11
CA LEU A 184 -8.30 -14.57 4.02
C LEU A 184 -7.62 -15.12 5.29
N ASP A 185 -6.30 -15.00 5.41
CA ASP A 185 -5.54 -15.45 6.58
C ASP A 185 -5.65 -14.49 7.78
N TYR A 186 -6.35 -13.35 7.61
CA TYR A 186 -6.41 -12.27 8.60
C TYR A 186 -7.84 -11.93 9.05
N PRO A 187 -8.59 -12.88 9.64
CA PRO A 187 -9.95 -12.61 10.10
C PRO A 187 -9.96 -11.61 11.27
N GLY A 188 -11.07 -10.88 11.41
CA GLY A 188 -11.30 -9.92 12.48
C GLY A 188 -10.71 -8.53 12.24
N VAL A 189 -10.14 -8.24 11.06
CA VAL A 189 -9.79 -6.87 10.68
C VAL A 189 -11.04 -6.02 10.49
N THR A 190 -10.94 -4.69 10.67
CA THR A 190 -12.09 -3.79 10.50
C THR A 190 -12.50 -3.70 9.04
N ALA A 191 -11.54 -3.56 8.14
CA ALA A 191 -11.81 -3.47 6.70
C ALA A 191 -10.61 -3.95 5.88
N ALA A 192 -10.88 -4.39 4.64
CA ALA A 192 -9.88 -4.78 3.66
C ALA A 192 -10.03 -3.99 2.35
N THR A 193 -8.90 -3.77 1.63
CA THR A 193 -8.88 -2.96 0.41
C THR A 193 -8.32 -3.70 -0.82
N PRO A 194 -8.78 -4.92 -1.15
CA PRO A 194 -8.27 -5.66 -2.29
C PRO A 194 -8.58 -4.95 -3.62
N ASN A 195 -7.72 -5.20 -4.63
CA ASN A 195 -8.11 -4.93 -6.01
C ASN A 195 -8.99 -6.06 -6.57
N GLU A 196 -9.53 -5.87 -7.79
CA GLU A 196 -10.42 -6.88 -8.41
C GLU A 196 -9.76 -8.25 -8.58
N GLU A 197 -8.46 -8.30 -8.90
CA GLU A 197 -7.72 -9.56 -9.09
C GLU A 197 -7.54 -10.29 -7.76
N GLU A 198 -7.12 -9.57 -6.73
CA GLU A 198 -6.95 -10.07 -5.37
C GLU A 198 -8.28 -10.53 -4.78
N ALA A 199 -9.34 -9.74 -4.98
CA ALA A 199 -10.68 -10.09 -4.54
C ALA A 199 -11.21 -11.35 -5.21
N ALA A 200 -11.06 -11.47 -6.54
CA ALA A 200 -11.47 -12.63 -7.29
C ALA A 200 -10.69 -13.89 -6.88
N ALA A 201 -9.36 -13.77 -6.74
CA ALA A 201 -8.51 -14.86 -6.32
C ALA A 201 -8.87 -15.36 -4.91
N ALA A 202 -9.09 -14.46 -3.96
CA ALA A 202 -9.46 -14.80 -2.59
C ALA A 202 -10.87 -15.42 -2.50
N ALA A 203 -11.82 -14.97 -3.31
CA ALA A 203 -13.15 -15.56 -3.39
C ALA A 203 -13.21 -16.87 -4.21
N GLY A 204 -12.09 -17.35 -4.76
CA GLY A 204 -12.03 -18.56 -5.57
C GLY A 204 -12.83 -18.47 -6.89
N THR A 205 -12.97 -17.26 -7.44
CA THR A 205 -13.71 -17.01 -8.69
C THR A 205 -12.81 -16.44 -9.78
N SER A 206 -13.28 -16.50 -11.01
CA SER A 206 -12.58 -15.85 -12.14
C SER A 206 -12.88 -14.35 -12.16
N LEU A 207 -11.98 -13.58 -12.75
CA LEU A 207 -12.20 -12.17 -13.04
C LEU A 207 -13.51 -11.97 -13.80
N TRP A 208 -14.25 -10.95 -13.38
CA TRP A 208 -15.49 -10.51 -14.04
C TRP A 208 -15.20 -9.24 -14.86
N ASN A 209 -15.81 -9.14 -16.04
CA ASN A 209 -15.63 -7.99 -16.92
C ASN A 209 -16.47 -6.76 -16.48
N GLY A 210 -16.45 -6.43 -15.18
CA GLY A 210 -17.13 -5.27 -14.65
C GLY A 210 -18.60 -5.45 -14.29
N GLU A 211 -19.10 -6.69 -14.20
CA GLU A 211 -20.47 -6.98 -13.75
C GLU A 211 -20.65 -6.57 -12.28
N GLU A 212 -21.46 -5.56 -12.02
CA GLU A 212 -21.68 -5.00 -10.67
C GLU A 212 -22.23 -6.02 -9.68
N ALA A 213 -23.17 -6.88 -10.14
CA ALA A 213 -23.73 -7.94 -9.32
C ALA A 213 -22.65 -8.90 -8.79
N LYS A 214 -21.64 -9.20 -9.60
CA LYS A 214 -20.54 -10.10 -9.24
C LYS A 214 -19.57 -9.46 -8.24
N ILE A 215 -19.41 -8.13 -8.31
CA ILE A 215 -18.61 -7.38 -7.32
C ILE A 215 -19.27 -7.48 -5.94
N ALA A 216 -20.59 -7.32 -5.86
CA ALA A 216 -21.34 -7.45 -4.62
C ALA A 216 -21.18 -8.85 -4.01
N GLU A 217 -21.31 -9.91 -4.83
CA GLU A 217 -21.14 -11.30 -4.42
C GLU A 217 -19.73 -11.58 -3.87
N VAL A 218 -18.70 -11.12 -4.60
CA VAL A 218 -17.31 -11.30 -4.19
C VAL A 218 -17.01 -10.52 -2.91
N ALA A 219 -17.41 -9.25 -2.83
CA ALA A 219 -17.20 -8.44 -1.65
C ALA A 219 -17.90 -9.03 -0.42
N LEU A 220 -19.12 -9.57 -0.58
CA LEU A 220 -19.85 -10.25 0.49
C LEU A 220 -19.13 -11.52 0.95
N THR A 221 -18.62 -12.33 0.02
CA THR A 221 -17.84 -13.53 0.33
C THR A 221 -16.61 -13.18 1.16
N LEU A 222 -15.87 -12.14 0.76
CA LEU A 222 -14.70 -11.68 1.49
C LEU A 222 -15.06 -11.13 2.88
N GLN A 223 -16.11 -10.32 2.96
CA GLN A 223 -16.57 -9.72 4.21
C GLN A 223 -16.94 -10.80 5.25
N GLN A 224 -17.65 -11.84 4.80
CA GLN A 224 -18.03 -12.97 5.66
C GLN A 224 -16.82 -13.81 6.08
N SER A 225 -15.91 -14.09 5.14
CA SER A 225 -14.70 -14.89 5.43
C SER A 225 -13.73 -14.18 6.37
N LEU A 226 -13.60 -12.86 6.23
CA LEU A 226 -12.76 -12.02 7.09
C LEU A 226 -13.44 -11.63 8.41
N ASP A 227 -14.75 -11.82 8.53
CA ASP A 227 -15.55 -11.25 9.62
C ASP A 227 -15.30 -9.77 9.83
N CYS A 228 -15.21 -8.98 8.73
CA CYS A 228 -14.90 -7.56 8.75
C CYS A 228 -16.14 -6.69 8.58
N GLU A 229 -16.05 -5.41 8.94
CA GLU A 229 -17.17 -4.45 8.83
C GLU A 229 -17.32 -3.92 7.39
N ALA A 230 -16.22 -3.83 6.63
CA ALA A 230 -16.27 -3.30 5.28
C ALA A 230 -15.22 -3.94 4.35
N VAL A 231 -15.55 -4.04 3.06
CA VAL A 231 -14.61 -4.38 1.98
C VAL A 231 -14.67 -3.29 0.93
N LEU A 232 -13.53 -2.67 0.64
CA LEU A 232 -13.36 -1.65 -0.40
C LEU A 232 -12.60 -2.26 -1.59
N VAL A 233 -13.31 -2.68 -2.62
CA VAL A 233 -12.69 -3.23 -3.84
C VAL A 233 -12.24 -2.09 -4.75
N THR A 234 -10.94 -2.01 -5.04
CA THR A 234 -10.39 -1.04 -6.01
C THR A 234 -10.49 -1.60 -7.43
N ARG A 235 -10.97 -0.78 -8.40
CA ARG A 235 -11.38 -1.21 -9.74
C ARG A 235 -10.66 -0.46 -10.87
N GLY A 236 -9.50 0.10 -10.58
CA GLY A 236 -8.71 0.90 -11.53
C GLY A 236 -9.51 2.07 -12.10
N SER A 237 -9.62 2.18 -13.42
CA SER A 237 -10.37 3.25 -14.11
C SER A 237 -11.89 3.23 -13.85
N ARG A 238 -12.41 2.19 -13.21
CA ARG A 238 -13.83 2.09 -12.81
C ARG A 238 -14.08 2.58 -11.39
N GLY A 239 -13.08 3.15 -10.72
CA GLY A 239 -13.21 3.67 -9.36
C GLY A 239 -13.20 2.59 -8.30
N MET A 240 -14.15 2.60 -7.37
CA MET A 240 -14.17 1.69 -6.23
C MET A 240 -15.59 1.18 -5.95
N ALA A 241 -15.69 0.03 -5.25
CA ALA A 241 -16.92 -0.51 -4.73
C ALA A 241 -16.76 -0.80 -3.23
N LEU A 242 -17.53 -0.13 -2.39
CA LEU A 242 -17.53 -0.32 -0.94
C LEU A 242 -18.74 -1.14 -0.52
N LEU A 243 -18.52 -2.30 0.09
CA LEU A 243 -19.56 -3.07 0.79
C LEU A 243 -19.38 -2.89 2.30
N GLU A 244 -20.42 -2.42 2.98
CA GLU A 244 -20.49 -2.29 4.44
C GLU A 244 -21.40 -3.41 5.00
N ARG A 245 -21.10 -3.91 6.21
CA ARG A 245 -21.85 -5.03 6.83
C ARG A 245 -23.35 -4.76 6.94
N ASP A 246 -23.73 -3.53 7.21
CA ASP A 246 -25.11 -3.14 7.41
C ASP A 246 -25.81 -2.68 6.10
N ARG A 247 -25.15 -2.79 4.96
CA ARG A 247 -25.70 -2.40 3.66
C ARG A 247 -25.71 -3.60 2.70
N PRO A 248 -26.88 -3.95 2.14
CA PRO A 248 -27.00 -5.11 1.25
C PRO A 248 -26.37 -4.89 -0.13
N GLU A 249 -26.20 -3.63 -0.53
CA GLU A 249 -25.67 -3.27 -1.84
C GLU A 249 -24.39 -2.44 -1.71
N PRO A 250 -23.39 -2.66 -2.58
CA PRO A 250 -22.16 -1.89 -2.56
C PRO A 250 -22.40 -0.43 -3.01
N LEU A 251 -21.76 0.50 -2.33
CA LEU A 251 -21.64 1.87 -2.79
C LEU A 251 -20.59 1.93 -3.90
N LEU A 252 -21.02 2.25 -5.11
CA LEU A 252 -20.11 2.46 -6.24
C LEU A 252 -19.60 3.89 -6.21
N ILE A 253 -18.29 4.06 -6.24
CA ILE A 253 -17.59 5.35 -6.22
C ILE A 253 -16.88 5.49 -7.57
N PRO A 254 -17.33 6.41 -8.45
CA PRO A 254 -16.67 6.60 -9.74
C PRO A 254 -15.24 7.11 -9.57
N VAL A 255 -14.36 6.78 -10.52
CA VAL A 255 -12.96 7.21 -10.47
C VAL A 255 -12.85 8.73 -10.44
N HIS A 256 -12.00 9.25 -9.57
CA HIS A 256 -11.62 10.67 -9.61
C HIS A 256 -10.37 10.83 -10.49
N GLY A 257 -10.37 11.85 -11.35
CA GLY A 257 -9.25 12.18 -12.23
C GLY A 257 -9.55 12.03 -13.71
N THR A 258 -8.51 11.96 -14.53
CA THR A 258 -8.60 11.84 -15.99
C THR A 258 -8.11 10.47 -16.46
N ASP A 259 -8.46 10.10 -17.71
CA ASP A 259 -7.99 8.86 -18.37
C ASP A 259 -6.48 8.84 -18.65
N GLN A 260 -5.77 9.94 -18.39
CA GLN A 260 -4.32 10.06 -18.60
C GLN A 260 -3.56 9.56 -17.35
N VAL A 261 -3.46 8.26 -17.19
CA VAL A 261 -2.69 7.63 -16.11
C VAL A 261 -1.21 7.67 -16.46
N ALA A 262 -0.38 8.21 -15.56
CA ALA A 262 1.07 8.23 -15.72
C ALA A 262 1.71 6.93 -15.19
N ASP A 263 1.31 6.49 -13.99
CA ASP A 263 1.84 5.29 -13.35
C ASP A 263 0.87 4.82 -12.25
N VAL A 264 0.57 3.53 -12.21
CA VAL A 264 -0.30 2.93 -11.18
C VAL A 264 0.48 2.35 -9.99
N THR A 265 1.82 2.44 -10.02
CA THR A 265 2.67 1.87 -8.97
C THR A 265 2.40 2.56 -7.62
N GLY A 266 2.03 1.76 -6.61
CA GLY A 266 1.79 2.26 -5.26
C GLY A 266 0.43 2.94 -5.04
N ALA A 267 -0.48 2.89 -6.03
CA ALA A 267 -1.83 3.45 -5.87
C ALA A 267 -2.62 2.74 -4.74
N GLY A 268 -2.51 1.40 -4.64
CA GLY A 268 -3.11 0.62 -3.55
C GLY A 268 -2.63 1.07 -2.17
N ASP A 269 -1.31 1.24 -2.00
CA ASP A 269 -0.73 1.73 -0.75
C ASP A 269 -1.27 3.13 -0.36
N THR A 270 -1.45 4.01 -1.36
CA THR A 270 -2.02 5.35 -1.16
C THR A 270 -3.49 5.26 -0.76
N VAL A 271 -4.24 4.37 -1.40
CA VAL A 271 -5.67 4.13 -1.09
C VAL A 271 -5.83 3.66 0.35
N ILE A 272 -5.13 2.58 0.75
CA ILE A 272 -5.28 2.06 2.12
C ILE A 272 -4.74 3.04 3.16
N ALA A 273 -3.65 3.77 2.89
CA ALA A 273 -3.11 4.78 3.80
C ALA A 273 -4.12 5.91 4.06
N THR A 274 -4.74 6.43 2.99
CA THR A 274 -5.76 7.49 3.09
C THR A 274 -7.02 6.99 3.78
N PHE A 275 -7.50 5.80 3.40
CA PHE A 275 -8.66 5.16 3.98
C PHE A 275 -8.50 4.96 5.49
N THR A 276 -7.37 4.35 5.91
CA THR A 276 -7.06 4.13 7.33
C THR A 276 -6.99 5.42 8.11
N LEU A 277 -6.32 6.44 7.56
CA LEU A 277 -6.14 7.73 8.21
C LEU A 277 -7.46 8.49 8.34
N ALA A 278 -8.37 8.36 7.37
CA ALA A 278 -9.71 8.93 7.43
C ALA A 278 -10.58 8.25 8.49
N LEU A 279 -10.56 6.92 8.58
CA LEU A 279 -11.23 6.16 9.65
C LEU A 279 -10.69 6.55 11.03
N ALA A 280 -9.36 6.65 11.18
CA ALA A 280 -8.71 7.08 12.41
C ALA A 280 -9.12 8.51 12.83
N ALA A 281 -9.51 9.34 11.87
CA ALA A 281 -10.05 10.68 12.12
C ALA A 281 -11.52 10.71 12.50
N GLY A 282 -12.23 9.57 12.45
CA GLY A 282 -13.65 9.43 12.77
C GLY A 282 -14.58 9.50 11.56
N GLY A 283 -14.04 9.44 10.34
CA GLY A 283 -14.84 9.33 9.11
C GLY A 283 -15.55 8.00 9.00
N SER A 284 -16.72 7.97 8.37
CA SER A 284 -17.42 6.75 7.97
C SER A 284 -16.63 6.01 6.87
N PHE A 285 -16.97 4.74 6.63
CA PHE A 285 -16.36 3.97 5.53
C PHE A 285 -16.61 4.64 4.18
N ALA A 286 -17.80 5.20 3.95
CA ALA A 286 -18.14 5.91 2.72
C ALA A 286 -17.29 7.18 2.52
N GLU A 287 -17.09 8.00 3.57
CA GLU A 287 -16.23 9.19 3.52
C GLU A 287 -14.77 8.80 3.31
N ALA A 288 -14.28 7.81 4.06
CA ALA A 288 -12.92 7.30 3.92
C ALA A 288 -12.64 6.77 2.51
N SER A 289 -13.59 6.04 1.91
CA SER A 289 -13.50 5.53 0.54
C SER A 289 -13.46 6.64 -0.50
N LYS A 290 -14.27 7.68 -0.35
CA LYS A 290 -14.24 8.86 -1.24
C LYS A 290 -12.88 9.56 -1.16
N LEU A 291 -12.37 9.82 0.04
CA LEU A 291 -11.04 10.42 0.22
C LEU A 291 -9.93 9.56 -0.38
N ALA A 292 -10.00 8.23 -0.19
CA ALA A 292 -9.06 7.29 -0.78
C ALA A 292 -9.12 7.28 -2.32
N ASN A 293 -10.32 7.43 -2.90
CA ASN A 293 -10.50 7.53 -4.35
C ASN A 293 -9.89 8.82 -4.93
N TYR A 294 -10.05 9.97 -4.25
CA TYR A 294 -9.36 11.21 -4.61
C TYR A 294 -7.84 11.02 -4.56
N ALA A 295 -7.32 10.48 -3.46
CA ALA A 295 -5.88 10.26 -3.28
C ALA A 295 -5.30 9.31 -4.33
N GLY A 296 -5.99 8.20 -4.62
CA GLY A 296 -5.64 7.27 -5.69
C GLY A 296 -5.62 7.95 -7.07
N GLY A 297 -6.65 8.75 -7.38
CA GLY A 297 -6.73 9.50 -8.63
C GLY A 297 -5.60 10.53 -8.80
N ILE A 298 -5.19 11.19 -7.72
CA ILE A 298 -4.06 12.14 -7.75
C ILE A 298 -2.74 11.41 -7.97
N VAL A 299 -2.51 10.30 -7.25
CA VAL A 299 -1.20 9.63 -7.26
C VAL A 299 -0.91 8.93 -8.58
N VAL A 300 -1.91 8.39 -9.28
CA VAL A 300 -1.72 7.74 -10.60
C VAL A 300 -1.34 8.71 -11.71
N MET A 301 -1.48 10.03 -11.49
CA MET A 301 -1.00 11.07 -12.40
C MET A 301 0.48 11.40 -12.19
N LYS A 302 1.13 10.80 -11.20
CA LYS A 302 2.55 11.00 -10.85
C LYS A 302 3.35 9.75 -11.25
N MET A 303 4.65 9.92 -11.48
CA MET A 303 5.54 8.80 -11.83
C MET A 303 6.11 8.12 -10.57
N GLY A 304 6.19 6.80 -10.59
CA GLY A 304 6.74 5.97 -9.51
C GLY A 304 5.84 5.91 -8.27
N THR A 305 6.39 5.46 -7.14
CA THR A 305 5.70 5.44 -5.84
C THR A 305 5.61 6.86 -5.28
N ALA A 306 4.63 7.63 -5.78
CA ALA A 306 4.38 9.00 -5.36
C ALA A 306 3.44 9.06 -4.15
N THR A 307 3.44 10.19 -3.45
CA THR A 307 2.52 10.48 -2.35
C THR A 307 1.56 11.61 -2.70
N VAL A 308 0.48 11.68 -1.94
CA VAL A 308 -0.47 12.81 -1.98
C VAL A 308 -0.33 13.64 -0.71
N SER A 309 -0.27 14.97 -0.86
CA SER A 309 -0.28 15.88 0.30
C SER A 309 -1.72 16.26 0.70
N ASN A 310 -1.86 16.76 1.95
CA ASN A 310 -3.14 17.30 2.41
C ASN A 310 -3.66 18.43 1.53
N GLU A 311 -2.76 19.28 1.03
CA GLU A 311 -3.09 20.41 0.16
C GLU A 311 -3.60 19.96 -1.21
N GLU A 312 -2.92 18.97 -1.81
CA GLU A 312 -3.37 18.38 -3.09
C GLU A 312 -4.73 17.72 -2.95
N LEU A 313 -4.95 16.99 -1.84
CA LEU A 313 -6.22 16.32 -1.57
C LEU A 313 -7.35 17.34 -1.37
N ALA A 314 -7.15 18.36 -0.55
CA ALA A 314 -8.12 19.44 -0.31
C ALA A 314 -8.49 20.16 -1.61
N HIS A 315 -7.48 20.53 -2.40
CA HIS A 315 -7.69 21.22 -3.68
C HIS A 315 -8.48 20.36 -4.70
N ALA A 316 -8.25 19.05 -4.72
CA ALA A 316 -9.00 18.15 -5.60
C ALA A 316 -10.49 18.08 -5.21
N ILE A 317 -10.79 18.03 -3.91
CA ILE A 317 -12.14 18.02 -3.38
C ILE A 317 -12.86 19.34 -3.70
N GLU A 318 -12.23 20.49 -3.41
CA GLU A 318 -12.79 21.82 -3.68
C GLU A 318 -13.12 22.03 -5.17
N ARG A 319 -12.24 21.53 -6.05
CA ARG A 319 -12.50 21.60 -7.51
C ARG A 319 -13.71 20.77 -7.92
N ASP A 320 -13.86 19.59 -7.35
CA ASP A 320 -14.97 18.68 -7.71
C ASP A 320 -16.31 19.23 -7.19
N GLU A 321 -16.32 19.79 -5.98
CA GLU A 321 -17.49 20.48 -5.44
C GLU A 321 -17.90 21.70 -6.29
N ALA A 322 -16.94 22.47 -6.77
CA ALA A 322 -17.18 23.63 -7.62
C ALA A 322 -17.70 23.28 -9.03
N LEU A 323 -17.44 22.05 -9.51
CA LEU A 323 -17.90 21.59 -10.82
C LEU A 323 -19.27 20.91 -10.76
N ASN A 324 -19.66 20.37 -9.59
CA ASN A 324 -20.89 19.59 -9.39
C ASN A 324 -21.97 20.33 -8.56
N GLY A 325 -21.67 21.52 -8.04
CA GLY A 325 -22.60 22.42 -7.34
C GLY A 325 -23.04 23.57 -8.24
#